data_7f7b601815408d87b130f44fac3ab31f
#
_entry.id   7f7b601815408d87b130f44fac3ab31f
#
_cell.length_a   1.000
_cell.length_b   1.000
_cell.length_c   1.000
_cell.angle_alpha   90.00
_cell.angle_beta   90.00
_cell.angle_gamma   90.00
#
_symmetry.space_group_name_H-M   'P 1'
#
loop_
_entity.id
_entity.type
_entity.pdbx_description
1 polymer ?
#
loop_
_entity_poly.entity_id
_entity_poly.type
_entity_poly.pdbx_seq_one_letter_code
_entity_poly.pdbx_strand_id
1 'polypeptide(L)' 'MSTGLISYIAKALVDKPDEVEVEEFDEDGTTVYELTVAEDDLGKVIGKQGRTARAIRQLLQAASSKQHKRAVLEILE' A
#
# COMPACT_ATOMS: atom_id res chain seq x y z
N MET A 1 2.81 7.64 9.28
CA MET A 1 4.07 6.91 9.07
C MET A 1 3.97 5.89 7.96
N SER A 2 3.02 4.98 8.04
CA SER A 2 2.90 3.94 7.02
C SER A 2 2.45 4.48 5.66
N THR A 3 1.72 5.60 5.65
CA THR A 3 1.34 6.27 4.40
C THR A 3 2.58 6.64 3.59
N GLY A 4 3.59 7.20 4.25
CA GLY A 4 4.84 7.56 3.59
C GLY A 4 5.59 6.34 3.06
N LEU A 5 5.58 5.25 3.82
CA LEU A 5 6.24 4.01 3.40
C LEU A 5 5.58 3.43 2.16
N ILE A 6 4.24 3.32 2.18
CA ILE A 6 3.49 2.78 1.06
C ILE A 6 3.69 3.65 -0.19
N SER A 7 3.61 4.97 -0.01
CA SER A 7 3.81 5.92 -1.12
C SER A 7 5.21 5.78 -1.71
N TYR A 8 6.22 5.69 -0.86
CA TYR A 8 7.60 5.55 -1.31
C TYR A 8 7.80 4.28 -2.15
N ILE A 9 7.28 3.17 -1.64
CA ILE A 9 7.41 1.89 -2.35
C ILE A 9 6.69 1.95 -3.69
N ALA A 10 5.44 2.43 -3.68
CA ALA A 10 4.65 2.50 -4.91
C ALA A 10 5.32 3.40 -5.95
N LYS A 11 5.80 4.57 -5.55
CA LYS A 11 6.46 5.49 -6.47
C LYS A 11 7.73 4.91 -7.07
N ALA A 12 8.41 4.06 -6.32
CA ALA A 12 9.62 3.41 -6.82
C ALA A 12 9.33 2.33 -7.88
N LEU A 13 8.12 1.78 -7.87
CA LEU A 13 7.75 0.68 -8.74
C LEU A 13 7.06 1.11 -10.03
N VAL A 14 6.39 2.26 -10.02
CA VAL A 14 5.52 2.67 -11.12
C VAL A 14 6.23 3.56 -12.12
N ASP A 15 5.64 3.67 -13.32
CA ASP A 15 6.13 4.58 -14.36
C ASP A 15 5.57 5.99 -14.17
N LYS A 16 4.42 6.11 -13.51
CA LYS A 16 3.73 7.39 -13.32
C LYS A 16 3.61 7.70 -11.84
N PRO A 17 4.72 8.08 -11.18
CA PRO A 17 4.69 8.33 -9.74
C PRO A 17 3.79 9.49 -9.34
N ASP A 18 3.53 10.43 -10.26
CA ASP A 18 2.65 11.56 -9.98
C ASP A 18 1.20 11.14 -9.75
N GLU A 19 0.84 9.92 -10.17
CA GLU A 19 -0.51 9.42 -10.00
C GLU A 19 -0.66 8.50 -8.80
N VAL A 20 0.39 8.34 -8.01
CA VAL A 20 0.32 7.55 -6.78
C VAL A 20 -0.36 8.36 -5.69
N GLU A 21 -1.40 7.81 -5.10
CA GLU A 21 -2.09 8.41 -3.97
C GLU A 21 -2.32 7.35 -2.91
N VAL A 22 -2.14 7.73 -1.65
CA VAL A 22 -2.38 6.84 -0.52
C VAL A 22 -3.30 7.57 0.45
N GLU A 23 -4.44 6.95 0.78
CA GLU A 23 -5.35 7.50 1.77
C GLU A 23 -5.41 6.57 2.97
N GLU A 24 -5.59 7.14 4.12
CA GLU A 24 -5.61 6.40 5.39
C GLU A 24 -6.93 6.64 6.11
N PHE A 25 -7.57 5.56 6.53
CA PHE A 25 -8.83 5.61 7.27
C PHE A 25 -8.73 4.73 8.51
N ASP A 26 -9.43 5.13 9.56
CA ASP A 26 -9.61 4.27 10.73
C ASP A 26 -11.01 3.69 10.72
N GLU A 27 -11.09 2.36 10.81
CA GLU A 27 -12.36 1.64 10.90
C GLU A 27 -12.30 0.67 12.07
N ASP A 28 -12.99 0.99 13.15
CA ASP A 28 -13.11 0.09 14.30
C ASP A 28 -11.77 -0.45 14.82
N GLY A 29 -10.80 0.46 14.95
CA GLY A 29 -9.48 0.09 15.46
C GLY A 29 -8.53 -0.48 14.43
N THR A 30 -8.99 -0.63 13.19
CA THR A 30 -8.14 -1.06 12.07
C THR A 30 -7.82 0.15 11.21
N THR A 31 -6.57 0.30 10.84
CA THR A 31 -6.16 1.33 9.88
C THR A 31 -6.20 0.75 8.49
N VAL A 32 -6.94 1.40 7.61
CA VAL A 32 -7.07 0.97 6.20
C VAL A 32 -6.29 1.95 5.35
N TYR A 33 -5.38 1.44 4.54
CA TYR A 33 -4.63 2.23 3.56
C TYR A 33 -5.14 1.90 2.18
N GLU A 34 -5.59 2.92 1.44
CA GLU A 34 -6.03 2.74 0.06
C GLU A 34 -4.98 3.31 -0.87
N LEU A 35 -4.44 2.46 -1.73
CA LEU A 35 -3.43 2.86 -2.70
C LEU A 35 -4.08 2.97 -4.07
N THR A 36 -3.87 4.13 -4.70
CA THR A 36 -4.29 4.38 -6.08
C THR A 36 -3.06 4.66 -6.92
N VAL A 37 -2.98 4.03 -8.07
CA VAL A 37 -1.92 4.28 -9.05
C VAL A 37 -2.55 4.42 -10.43
N ALA A 38 -1.76 4.82 -11.42
CA ALA A 38 -2.25 4.85 -12.79
C ALA A 38 -2.69 3.44 -13.18
N GLU A 39 -3.76 3.35 -13.98
CA GLU A 39 -4.30 2.06 -14.38
C GLU A 39 -3.24 1.17 -15.02
N ASP A 40 -2.38 1.75 -15.85
CA ASP A 40 -1.31 1.02 -16.53
C ASP A 40 -0.25 0.50 -15.56
N ASP A 41 -0.21 1.04 -14.35
CA ASP A 41 0.78 0.67 -13.36
C ASP A 41 0.29 -0.34 -12.33
N LEU A 42 -1.00 -0.70 -12.37
CA LEU A 42 -1.56 -1.64 -11.40
C LEU A 42 -0.77 -2.93 -11.31
N GLY A 43 -0.39 -3.49 -12.45
CA GLY A 43 0.38 -4.73 -12.47
C GLY A 43 1.73 -4.62 -11.77
N LYS A 44 2.29 -3.40 -11.71
CA LYS A 44 3.59 -3.19 -11.08
C LYS A 44 3.52 -3.21 -9.56
N VAL A 45 2.39 -2.80 -8.99
CA VAL A 45 2.22 -2.83 -7.54
C VAL A 45 1.60 -4.13 -7.06
N ILE A 46 0.86 -4.82 -7.91
CA ILE A 46 0.31 -6.13 -7.58
C ILE A 46 1.40 -7.20 -7.75
N GLY A 47 2.10 -7.14 -8.87
CA GLY A 47 3.17 -8.07 -9.18
C GLY A 47 2.65 -9.41 -9.68
N LYS A 48 3.57 -10.23 -10.17
CA LYS A 48 3.24 -11.55 -10.68
C LYS A 48 2.63 -12.39 -9.56
N GLN A 49 1.45 -12.92 -9.79
CA GLN A 49 0.73 -13.74 -8.82
C GLN A 49 0.50 -13.02 -7.48
N GLY A 50 0.45 -11.69 -7.53
CA GLY A 50 0.20 -10.88 -6.34
C GLY A 50 1.37 -10.80 -5.37
N ARG A 51 2.58 -11.18 -5.79
CA ARG A 51 3.73 -11.26 -4.90
C ARG A 51 4.17 -9.91 -4.36
N THR A 52 4.13 -8.87 -5.20
CA THR A 52 4.55 -7.54 -4.78
C THR A 52 3.57 -6.98 -3.75
N ALA A 53 2.27 -7.08 -4.03
CA ALA A 53 1.25 -6.62 -3.09
C ALA A 53 1.35 -7.37 -1.76
N ARG A 54 1.61 -8.67 -1.81
CA ARG A 54 1.77 -9.47 -0.60
C ARG A 54 2.98 -9.03 0.21
N ALA A 55 4.09 -8.72 -0.47
CA ALA A 55 5.29 -8.24 0.21
C ALA A 55 5.03 -6.89 0.88
N ILE A 56 4.33 -5.99 0.20
CA ILE A 56 3.99 -4.69 0.79
C ILE A 56 3.12 -4.88 2.02
N ARG A 57 2.14 -5.79 1.95
CA ARG A 57 1.27 -6.09 3.08
C ARG A 57 2.05 -6.65 4.26
N GLN A 58 3.05 -7.49 4.01
CA GLN A 58 3.89 -8.03 5.07
C GLN A 58 4.72 -6.95 5.75
N LEU A 59 5.28 -6.03 4.97
CA LEU A 59 6.01 -4.91 5.53
C LEU A 59 5.11 -4.03 6.39
N LEU A 60 3.90 -3.79 5.90
CA LEU A 60 2.91 -2.98 6.60
C LEU A 60 2.53 -3.62 7.94
N GLN A 61 2.31 -4.92 7.95
CA GLN A 61 1.98 -5.64 9.18
C GLN A 61 3.12 -5.57 10.18
N ALA A 62 4.36 -5.74 9.72
CA ALA A 62 5.52 -5.65 10.60
C ALA A 62 5.64 -4.27 11.23
N ALA A 63 5.42 -3.22 10.45
CA ALA A 63 5.48 -1.85 10.96
C ALA A 63 4.35 -1.57 11.94
N SER A 64 3.16 -2.10 11.67
CA SER A 64 1.97 -1.84 12.49
C SER A 64 1.96 -2.63 13.78
N SER A 65 2.55 -3.83 13.80
CA SER A 65 2.54 -4.67 15.00
C SER A 65 3.31 -4.02 16.15
N LYS A 66 4.32 -3.21 15.83
CA LYS A 66 5.07 -2.49 16.86
C LYS A 66 4.21 -1.47 17.59
N GLN A 67 3.13 -1.02 16.97
CA GLN A 67 2.21 -0.04 17.54
C GLN A 67 0.95 -0.71 18.07
N HIS A 68 0.91 -2.04 18.07
CA HIS A 68 -0.25 -2.83 18.50
C HIS A 68 -1.50 -2.46 17.70
N LYS A 69 -1.33 -2.08 16.44
CA LYS A 69 -2.45 -1.73 15.56
C LYS A 69 -2.56 -2.73 14.43
N ARG A 70 -3.79 -2.92 13.99
CA ARG A 70 -4.07 -3.73 12.82
C ARG A 70 -4.12 -2.82 11.60
N ALA A 71 -3.48 -3.23 10.52
CA ALA A 71 -3.45 -2.45 9.30
C ALA A 71 -3.75 -3.33 8.10
N VAL A 72 -4.51 -2.79 7.15
CA VAL A 72 -4.79 -3.46 5.89
C VAL A 72 -4.48 -2.54 4.74
N LEU A 73 -4.07 -3.11 3.62
CA LEU A 73 -3.79 -2.38 2.39
C LEU A 73 -4.79 -2.80 1.33
N GLU A 74 -5.47 -1.82 0.74
CA GLU A 74 -6.34 -2.04 -0.39
C GLU A 74 -5.74 -1.33 -1.59
N ILE A 75 -5.62 -2.05 -2.70
CA ILE A 75 -5.17 -1.47 -3.96
C ILE A 75 -6.41 -1.28 -4.82
N LEU A 76 -6.70 -0.02 -5.15
CA LEU A 76 -7.91 0.31 -5.90
C LEU A 76 -7.70 0.00 -7.38
N GLU A 77 -8.68 -0.66 -7.98
CA GLU A 77 -8.62 -1.05 -9.41
C GLU A 77 -9.68 -0.31 -10.26
#